data_a3f6a6ae1ce5c5bc7f6eab599c413672
#
_entry.id   a3f6a6ae1ce5c5bc7f6eab599c413672
#
_cell.length_a   1.000
_cell.length_b   1.000
_cell.length_c   1.000
_cell.angle_alpha   90.00
_cell.angle_beta   90.00
_cell.angle_gamma   90.00
#
_symmetry.space_group_name_H-M   'P 1'
#
loop_
_entity.id
_entity.type
_entity.pdbx_description
1 polymer ?
#
loop_
_entity_poly.entity_id
_entity_poly.type
_entity_poly.pdbx_seq_one_letter_code
_entity_poly.pdbx_strand_id
1 'polypeptide(L)'
;MENEKKKKLEDVMDSLAELAGYAEKVADLEKRLSKNAENAAQMAKRIASLETENENLRKDRAMLRNFRGEAYAMLNGILLAIAKLKCRNASIN
;
A
#
# COMPACT_ATOMS: atom_id res chain seq x y z
N MET A 1 46.25 51.58 1.05
CA MET A 1 45.07 51.66 1.92
C MET A 1 43.77 51.51 1.18
N GLU A 2 43.53 52.16 0.07
CA GLU A 2 42.32 51.97 -0.74
C GLU A 2 42.18 50.56 -1.32
N ASN A 3 43.31 49.93 -1.73
CA ASN A 3 43.31 48.57 -2.24
C ASN A 3 42.94 47.51 -1.20
N GLU A 4 43.31 47.73 0.05
CA GLU A 4 42.94 46.84 1.17
C GLU A 4 41.45 46.90 1.52
N LYS A 5 40.88 48.10 1.51
CA LYS A 5 39.45 48.30 1.74
C LYS A 5 38.62 47.69 0.61
N LYS A 6 39.09 47.87 -0.61
CA LYS A 6 38.45 47.31 -1.81
C LYS A 6 38.44 45.78 -1.78
N LYS A 7 39.61 45.19 -1.40
CA LYS A 7 39.76 43.75 -1.26
C LYS A 7 38.87 43.17 -0.17
N LYS A 8 38.77 43.83 0.99
CA LYS A 8 37.87 43.42 2.05
C LYS A 8 36.40 43.48 1.66
N LEU A 9 36.02 44.49 0.87
CA LEU A 9 34.66 44.61 0.37
C LEU A 9 34.36 43.52 -0.63
N GLU A 10 35.28 43.17 -1.54
CA GLU A 10 35.15 42.05 -2.46
C GLU A 10 34.99 40.73 -1.73
N ASP A 11 35.80 40.48 -0.69
CA ASP A 11 35.72 39.26 0.12
C ASP A 11 34.37 39.14 0.82
N VAL A 12 33.84 40.26 1.35
CA VAL A 12 32.51 40.28 1.97
C VAL A 12 31.42 40.01 0.94
N MET A 13 31.51 40.55 -0.25
CA MET A 13 30.56 40.32 -1.34
C MET A 13 30.57 38.87 -1.78
N ASP A 14 31.76 38.26 -1.89
CA ASP A 14 31.92 36.86 -2.26
C ASP A 14 31.29 35.95 -1.18
N SER A 15 31.53 36.27 0.09
CA SER A 15 30.93 35.53 1.22
C SER A 15 29.39 35.62 1.23
N LEU A 16 28.86 36.81 0.90
CA LEU A 16 27.41 37.02 0.81
C LEU A 16 26.83 36.23 -0.36
N ALA A 17 27.50 36.14 -1.48
CA ALA A 17 27.09 35.36 -2.63
C ALA A 17 27.04 33.85 -2.29
N GLU A 18 28.06 33.35 -1.56
CA GLU A 18 28.09 31.96 -1.08
C GLU A 18 26.94 31.67 -0.13
N LEU A 19 26.66 32.59 0.81
CA LEU A 19 25.55 32.44 1.73
C LEU A 19 24.20 32.43 1.02
N ALA A 20 24.02 33.27 0.01
CA ALA A 20 22.83 33.27 -0.82
C ALA A 20 22.65 31.94 -1.57
N GLY A 21 23.77 31.37 -2.08
CA GLY A 21 23.75 30.05 -2.71
C GLY A 21 23.35 28.93 -1.75
N TYR A 22 23.84 28.96 -0.53
CA TYR A 22 23.43 28.00 0.53
C TYR A 22 21.98 28.17 0.91
N ALA A 23 21.51 29.41 1.04
CA ALA A 23 20.10 29.68 1.33
C ALA A 23 19.15 29.13 0.27
N GLU A 24 19.52 29.25 -1.03
CA GLU A 24 18.77 28.64 -2.11
C GLU A 24 18.74 27.11 -2.04
N LYS A 25 19.86 26.49 -1.70
CA LYS A 25 19.95 25.03 -1.53
C LYS A 25 19.09 24.57 -0.39
N VAL A 26 19.10 25.29 0.75
CA VAL A 26 18.28 24.97 1.91
C VAL A 26 16.82 25.07 1.57
N ALA A 27 16.41 26.13 0.87
CA ALA A 27 15.02 26.31 0.43
C ALA A 27 14.56 25.19 -0.51
N ASP A 28 15.42 24.76 -1.42
CA ASP A 28 15.13 23.65 -2.33
C ASP A 28 14.99 22.31 -1.58
N LEU A 29 15.90 22.06 -0.61
CA LEU A 29 15.84 20.86 0.22
C LEU A 29 14.58 20.83 1.11
N GLU A 30 14.19 21.96 1.65
CA GLU A 30 12.94 22.09 2.44
C GLU A 30 11.72 21.76 1.58
N LYS A 31 11.69 22.25 0.34
CA LYS A 31 10.63 21.95 -0.63
C LYS A 31 10.54 20.47 -0.94
N ARG A 32 11.69 19.83 -1.19
CA ARG A 32 11.78 18.39 -1.46
C ARG A 32 11.33 17.59 -0.25
N LEU A 33 11.75 17.99 0.94
CA LEU A 33 11.36 17.33 2.18
C LEU A 33 9.86 17.38 2.40
N SER A 34 9.25 18.55 2.20
CA SER A 34 7.80 18.75 2.30
C SER A 34 7.05 17.87 1.32
N LYS A 35 7.51 17.82 0.06
CA LYS A 35 6.90 16.99 -0.98
C LYS A 35 7.04 15.49 -0.67
N ASN A 36 8.20 15.08 -0.17
CA ASN A 36 8.42 13.69 0.23
C ASN A 36 7.53 13.31 1.42
N ALA A 37 7.33 14.22 2.38
CA ALA A 37 6.43 13.99 3.50
C ALA A 37 4.98 13.82 3.04
N GLU A 38 4.52 14.64 2.09
CA GLU A 38 3.19 14.50 1.49
C GLU A 38 3.03 13.16 0.77
N ASN A 39 4.02 12.78 -0.02
CA ASN A 39 4.02 11.49 -0.73
C ASN A 39 3.99 10.32 0.24
N ALA A 40 4.77 10.39 1.32
CA ALA A 40 4.78 9.36 2.37
C ALA A 40 3.42 9.25 3.06
N ALA A 41 2.76 10.38 3.34
CA ALA A 41 1.42 10.39 3.92
C ALA A 41 0.38 9.77 2.99
N GLN A 42 0.44 10.06 1.69
CA GLN A 42 -0.44 9.46 0.69
C GLN A 42 -0.21 7.96 0.56
N MET A 43 1.05 7.52 0.57
CA MET A 43 1.40 6.10 0.56
C MET A 43 0.87 5.37 1.79
N ALA A 44 0.99 5.98 2.97
CA ALA A 44 0.46 5.42 4.22
C ALA A 44 -1.05 5.21 4.15
N LYS A 45 -1.79 6.18 3.61
CA LYS A 45 -3.25 6.06 3.39
C LYS A 45 -3.58 4.92 2.42
N ARG A 46 -2.81 4.81 1.36
CA ARG A 46 -3.00 3.77 0.35
C ARG A 46 -2.73 2.38 0.93
N ILE A 47 -1.68 2.25 1.73
CA ILE A 47 -1.37 0.99 2.43
C ILE A 47 -2.51 0.61 3.37
N ALA A 48 -3.02 1.54 4.17
CA ALA A 48 -4.13 1.29 5.07
C ALA A 48 -5.40 0.84 4.32
N SER A 49 -5.69 1.47 3.18
CA SER A 49 -6.81 1.10 2.31
C SER A 49 -6.65 -0.30 1.73
N LEU A 50 -5.45 -0.64 1.25
CA LEU A 50 -5.13 -1.97 0.72
C LEU A 50 -5.18 -3.05 1.80
N GLU A 51 -4.74 -2.76 3.01
CA GLU A 51 -4.84 -3.70 4.14
C GLU A 51 -6.29 -4.02 4.48
N THR A 52 -7.17 -3.01 4.49
CA THR A 52 -8.60 -3.19 4.71
C THR A 52 -9.22 -4.03 3.60
N GLU A 53 -8.89 -3.72 2.35
CA GLU A 53 -9.36 -4.46 1.18
C GLU A 53 -8.91 -5.91 1.21
N ASN A 54 -7.64 -6.16 1.56
CA ASN A 54 -7.11 -7.51 1.72
C ASN A 54 -7.82 -8.29 2.81
N GLU A 55 -8.12 -7.67 3.94
CA GLU A 55 -8.86 -8.31 5.03
C GLU A 55 -10.26 -8.69 4.58
N ASN A 56 -10.95 -7.81 3.87
CA ASN A 56 -12.27 -8.09 3.31
C ASN A 56 -12.23 -9.25 2.30
N LEU A 57 -11.22 -9.28 1.44
CA LEU A 57 -11.02 -10.37 0.48
C LEU A 57 -10.74 -11.71 1.17
N ARG A 58 -10.00 -11.70 2.27
CA ARG A 58 -9.76 -12.91 3.07
C ARG A 58 -11.04 -13.45 3.68
N LYS A 59 -11.89 -12.56 4.17
CA LYS A 59 -13.21 -12.93 4.73
C LYS A 59 -14.11 -13.51 3.65
N ASP A 60 -14.17 -12.88 2.48
CA ASP A 60 -14.95 -13.35 1.34
C ASP A 60 -14.46 -14.73 0.88
N ARG A 61 -13.15 -14.91 0.83
CA ARG A 61 -12.55 -16.20 0.47
C ARG A 61 -12.90 -17.29 1.45
N ALA A 62 -12.88 -16.99 2.75
CA ALA A 62 -13.29 -17.94 3.79
C ALA A 62 -14.75 -18.32 3.67
N MET A 63 -15.62 -17.35 3.43
CA MET A 63 -17.05 -17.57 3.18
C MET A 63 -17.29 -18.47 1.97
N LEU A 64 -16.61 -18.20 0.87
CA LEU A 64 -16.72 -19.01 -0.35
C LEU A 64 -16.25 -20.44 -0.14
N ARG A 65 -15.17 -20.65 0.62
CA ARG A 65 -14.70 -21.99 0.98
C ARG A 65 -15.72 -22.76 1.78
N ASN A 66 -16.31 -22.11 2.78
CA ASN A 66 -17.33 -22.73 3.61
C ASN A 66 -18.56 -23.08 2.80
N PHE A 67 -19.02 -22.16 1.96
CA PHE A 67 -20.14 -22.37 1.07
C PHE A 67 -19.91 -23.54 0.12
N ARG A 68 -18.71 -23.59 -0.47
CA ARG A 68 -18.31 -24.71 -1.36
C ARG A 68 -18.30 -26.04 -0.63
N GLY A 69 -17.76 -26.06 0.60
CA GLY A 69 -17.73 -27.25 1.44
C GLY A 69 -19.14 -27.76 1.77
N GLU A 70 -20.05 -26.85 2.13
CA GLU A 70 -21.45 -27.19 2.39
C GLU A 70 -22.15 -27.71 1.13
N ALA A 71 -21.91 -27.08 -0.02
CA ALA A 71 -22.48 -27.52 -1.29
C ALA A 71 -22.00 -28.93 -1.68
N TYR A 72 -20.72 -29.23 -1.50
CA TYR A 72 -20.19 -30.58 -1.73
C TYR A 72 -20.76 -31.60 -0.76
N ALA A 73 -20.91 -31.25 0.52
CA ALA A 73 -21.51 -32.14 1.52
C ALA A 73 -22.96 -32.45 1.17
N MET A 74 -23.73 -31.47 0.75
CA MET A 74 -25.13 -31.67 0.30
C MET A 74 -25.17 -32.55 -0.94
N LEU A 75 -24.34 -32.30 -1.92
CA LEU A 75 -24.25 -33.08 -3.17
C LEU A 75 -23.91 -34.54 -2.86
N ASN A 76 -22.92 -34.79 -2.02
CA ASN A 76 -22.55 -36.15 -1.58
C ASN A 76 -23.67 -36.85 -0.86
N GLY A 77 -24.42 -36.13 0.00
CA GLY A 77 -25.59 -36.63 0.68
C GLY A 77 -26.69 -37.07 -0.30
N ILE A 78 -26.95 -36.27 -1.33
CA ILE A 78 -27.92 -36.58 -2.38
C ILE A 78 -27.48 -37.81 -3.18
N LEU A 79 -26.22 -37.89 -3.56
CA LEU A 79 -25.66 -39.02 -4.30
C LEU A 79 -25.75 -40.32 -3.50
N LEU A 80 -25.46 -40.28 -2.20
CA LEU A 80 -25.61 -41.42 -1.32
C LEU A 80 -27.07 -41.86 -1.19
N ALA A 81 -27.99 -40.91 -1.07
CA ALA A 81 -29.44 -41.21 -1.01
C ALA A 81 -29.93 -41.89 -2.31
N ILE A 82 -29.48 -41.41 -3.46
CA ILE A 82 -29.80 -42.00 -4.77
C ILE A 82 -29.26 -43.42 -4.85
N ALA A 83 -27.99 -43.64 -4.44
CA ALA A 83 -27.39 -44.96 -4.42
C ALA A 83 -28.17 -45.97 -3.54
N LYS A 84 -28.59 -45.53 -2.37
CA LYS A 84 -29.43 -46.34 -1.47
C LYS A 84 -30.77 -46.68 -2.10
N LEU A 85 -31.43 -45.75 -2.75
CA LEU A 85 -32.67 -45.97 -3.48
C LEU A 85 -32.51 -46.97 -4.62
N LYS A 86 -31.42 -46.88 -5.38
CA LYS A 86 -31.11 -47.83 -6.43
C LYS A 86 -30.90 -49.24 -5.90
N CYS A 87 -30.15 -49.39 -4.81
CA CYS A 87 -29.97 -50.68 -4.16
C CYS A 87 -31.29 -51.26 -3.64
N ARG A 88 -32.14 -50.43 -3.07
CA ARG A 88 -33.44 -50.82 -2.57
C ARG A 88 -34.36 -51.31 -3.67
N ASN A 89 -34.42 -50.62 -4.80
CA ASN A 89 -35.19 -51.03 -5.98
C ASN A 89 -34.67 -52.33 -6.60
N ALA A 90 -33.35 -52.51 -6.63
CA ALA A 90 -32.74 -53.75 -7.14
C ALA A 90 -33.06 -54.95 -6.24
N SER A 91 -33.19 -54.71 -4.91
CA SER A 91 -33.59 -55.80 -3.97
C SER A 91 -35.06 -56.19 -4.06
N ILE A 92 -35.91 -55.28 -4.48
CA ILE A 92 -37.35 -55.52 -4.60
C ILE A 92 -37.67 -56.25 -5.91
N ASN A 93 -36.88 -56.01 -6.93
CA ASN A 93 -37.00 -56.64 -8.25
C ASN A 93 -36.22 -57.96 -8.33
#